data_b3eba338e8c3b390a5a612e74ca631fa
#
_entry.id   b3eba338e8c3b390a5a612e74ca631fa
#
_cell.length_a   1.000
_cell.length_b   1.000
_cell.length_c   1.000
_cell.angle_alpha   90.00
_cell.angle_beta   90.00
_cell.angle_gamma   90.00
#
_symmetry.space_group_name_H-M   'P 1'
#
loop_
_entity.id
_entity.type
_entity.pdbx_description
1 polymer ?
#
loop_
_entity_poly.entity_id
_entity_poly.type
_entity_poly.pdbx_seq_one_letter_code
_entity_poly.pdbx_strand_id
1 'polypeptide(L)'
;VFTHDDMTGVRAIRAVTGLPGFKVSEQPPLATGKVRHVGELVAMCLGETRAEAEDVAAEIDVQFEELPVIVNMLQGQRSDSPLVHEDWGDNIYLESSFDGDLTEAKAAAAVTVTKEFRTNRQCMAPLEGKGAVAYWDSRLEQLVVYTATQMPHIVRTGLAECLNLEQAKVRVIAPDVGGGFGYKGILTPEEICLGWLAM
;
A
#
# COMPACT_ATOMS: atom_id res chain seq x y z
N VAL A 1 -7.34 -8.33 20.20
CA VAL A 1 -7.44 -8.44 18.74
C VAL A 1 -8.35 -7.32 18.26
N PHE A 2 -7.96 -6.66 17.17
CA PHE A 2 -8.72 -5.56 16.55
C PHE A 2 -8.94 -5.86 15.08
N THR A 3 -10.08 -5.44 14.55
CA THR A 3 -10.47 -5.54 13.15
C THR A 3 -10.78 -4.16 12.58
N HIS A 4 -11.19 -4.09 11.32
CA HIS A 4 -11.63 -2.83 10.71
C HIS A 4 -12.75 -2.15 11.52
N ASP A 5 -13.66 -2.91 12.10
CA ASP A 5 -14.85 -2.39 12.82
C ASP A 5 -14.47 -1.64 14.11
N ASP A 6 -13.31 -1.95 14.69
CA ASP A 6 -12.78 -1.27 15.87
C ASP A 6 -12.17 0.09 15.52
N MET A 7 -11.71 0.27 14.28
CA MET A 7 -10.98 1.47 13.81
C MET A 7 -11.93 2.58 13.32
N THR A 8 -12.93 2.90 14.12
CA THR A 8 -13.94 3.90 13.76
C THR A 8 -13.32 5.27 13.47
N GLY A 9 -13.67 5.86 12.32
CA GLY A 9 -13.19 7.18 11.89
C GLY A 9 -11.83 7.18 11.21
N VAL A 10 -11.15 6.04 11.12
CA VAL A 10 -9.92 5.89 10.34
C VAL A 10 -10.27 5.80 8.85
N ARG A 11 -9.52 6.53 8.03
CA ARG A 11 -9.72 6.55 6.58
C ARG A 11 -8.76 5.59 5.88
N ALA A 12 -9.17 5.12 4.70
CA ALA A 12 -8.34 4.31 3.83
C ALA A 12 -7.15 5.10 3.26
N ILE A 13 -6.06 4.40 2.98
CA ILE A 13 -4.98 4.93 2.16
C ILE A 13 -5.52 5.10 0.74
N ARG A 14 -5.32 6.28 0.15
CA ARG A 14 -5.72 6.57 -1.22
C ARG A 14 -4.50 6.67 -2.12
N ALA A 15 -4.49 5.87 -3.17
CA ALA A 15 -3.52 6.02 -4.24
C ALA A 15 -3.94 7.22 -5.11
N VAL A 16 -3.10 8.25 -5.20
CA VAL A 16 -3.37 9.45 -5.98
C VAL A 16 -2.19 9.77 -6.90
N THR A 17 -2.51 10.30 -8.10
CA THR A 17 -1.52 10.86 -9.02
C THR A 17 -2.17 12.00 -9.81
N GLY A 18 -1.37 12.90 -10.36
CA GLY A 18 -1.83 13.96 -11.26
C GLY A 18 -2.03 13.50 -12.72
N LEU A 19 -1.90 12.21 -13.02
CA LEU A 19 -2.03 11.70 -14.39
C LEU A 19 -3.51 11.61 -14.79
N PRO A 20 -3.90 12.14 -15.96
CA PRO A 20 -5.28 12.06 -16.45
C PRO A 20 -5.73 10.61 -16.62
N GLY A 21 -6.96 10.32 -16.25
CA GLY A 21 -7.55 8.98 -16.39
C GLY A 21 -7.14 7.96 -15.32
N PHE A 22 -6.34 8.37 -14.33
CA PHE A 22 -5.99 7.50 -13.21
C PHE A 22 -7.22 7.17 -12.36
N LYS A 23 -7.47 5.89 -12.13
CA LYS A 23 -8.52 5.41 -11.24
C LYS A 23 -7.97 5.25 -9.82
N VAL A 24 -8.57 5.96 -8.89
CA VAL A 24 -8.15 5.96 -7.48
C VAL A 24 -8.56 4.64 -6.84
N SER A 25 -7.62 3.98 -6.15
CA SER A 25 -7.91 2.86 -5.25
C SER A 25 -7.84 3.31 -3.80
N GLU A 26 -8.65 2.69 -2.96
CA GLU A 26 -8.65 2.87 -1.53
C GLU A 26 -8.29 1.55 -0.85
N GLN A 27 -7.32 1.63 0.09
CA GLN A 27 -6.89 0.49 0.88
C GLN A 27 -7.13 0.80 2.36
N PRO A 28 -8.14 0.20 3.00
CA PRO A 28 -8.32 0.32 4.44
C PRO A 28 -7.11 -0.28 5.17
N PRO A 29 -6.72 0.24 6.35
CA PRO A 29 -5.60 -0.31 7.13
C PRO A 29 -5.78 -1.76 7.52
N LEU A 30 -7.02 -2.16 7.87
CA LEU A 30 -7.44 -3.54 8.01
C LEU A 30 -8.56 -3.81 7.02
N ALA A 31 -8.49 -4.94 6.32
CA ALA A 31 -9.44 -5.30 5.27
C ALA A 31 -10.87 -5.42 5.82
N THR A 32 -11.84 -4.97 5.04
CA THR A 32 -13.27 -5.09 5.32
C THR A 32 -14.00 -5.60 4.09
N GLY A 33 -14.86 -6.59 4.29
CA GLY A 33 -15.74 -7.17 3.27
C GLY A 33 -15.01 -7.99 2.20
N LYS A 34 -13.89 -7.54 1.66
CA LYS A 34 -13.15 -8.22 0.60
C LYS A 34 -11.65 -7.97 0.71
N VAL A 35 -10.86 -9.02 0.55
CA VAL A 35 -9.41 -8.94 0.33
C VAL A 35 -9.12 -9.06 -1.17
N ARG A 36 -8.22 -8.22 -1.69
CA ARG A 36 -7.94 -8.11 -3.13
C ARG A 36 -6.59 -8.67 -3.53
N HIS A 37 -5.67 -8.81 -2.58
CA HIS A 37 -4.34 -9.37 -2.83
C HIS A 37 -3.76 -10.03 -1.58
N VAL A 38 -2.80 -10.90 -1.79
CA VAL A 38 -2.04 -11.52 -0.68
C VAL A 38 -1.21 -10.46 0.02
N GLY A 39 -1.33 -10.38 1.36
CA GLY A 39 -0.63 -9.41 2.20
C GLY A 39 -1.50 -8.24 2.68
N GLU A 40 -2.79 -8.18 2.31
CA GLU A 40 -3.71 -7.26 2.99
C GLU A 40 -3.88 -7.69 4.45
N LEU A 41 -3.80 -6.71 5.37
CA LEU A 41 -3.99 -6.96 6.79
C LEU A 41 -5.47 -7.15 7.08
N VAL A 42 -5.82 -8.21 7.82
CA VAL A 42 -7.21 -8.55 8.17
C VAL A 42 -7.51 -8.16 9.61
N ALA A 43 -6.54 -8.41 10.50
CA ALA A 43 -6.67 -8.10 11.92
C ALA A 43 -5.29 -7.70 12.49
N MET A 44 -5.30 -7.03 13.63
CA MET A 44 -4.11 -6.79 14.43
C MET A 44 -4.30 -7.28 15.84
N CYS A 45 -3.24 -7.72 16.48
CA CYS A 45 -3.24 -8.15 17.87
C CYS A 45 -2.16 -7.46 18.68
N LEU A 46 -2.38 -7.36 19.96
CA LEU A 46 -1.45 -6.81 20.94
C LEU A 46 -1.11 -7.87 21.98
N GLY A 47 0.13 -7.87 22.41
CA GLY A 47 0.64 -8.63 23.55
C GLY A 47 1.60 -7.75 24.35
N GLU A 48 1.90 -8.11 25.58
CA GLU A 48 2.95 -7.46 26.38
C GLU A 48 4.35 -7.72 25.80
N THR A 49 4.49 -8.84 25.10
CA THR A 49 5.69 -9.24 24.39
C THR A 49 5.38 -9.59 22.95
N ARG A 50 6.40 -9.57 22.09
CA ARG A 50 6.27 -10.03 20.70
C ARG A 50 5.80 -11.49 20.62
N ALA A 51 6.30 -12.36 21.47
CA ALA A 51 5.93 -13.77 21.49
C ALA A 51 4.45 -13.95 21.78
N GLU A 52 3.91 -13.25 22.77
CA GLU A 52 2.47 -13.28 23.09
C GLU A 52 1.63 -12.73 21.93
N ALA A 53 2.06 -11.65 21.29
CA ALA A 53 1.34 -11.11 20.13
C ALA A 53 1.35 -12.11 18.95
N GLU A 54 2.44 -12.82 18.72
CA GLU A 54 2.54 -13.87 17.69
C GLU A 54 1.66 -15.08 18.04
N ASP A 55 1.61 -15.49 19.31
CA ASP A 55 0.73 -16.56 19.77
C ASP A 55 -0.74 -16.20 19.59
N VAL A 56 -1.14 -14.97 19.98
CA VAL A 56 -2.51 -14.47 19.74
C VAL A 56 -2.83 -14.42 18.25
N ALA A 57 -1.90 -14.00 17.41
CA ALA A 57 -2.10 -13.95 15.97
C ALA A 57 -2.33 -15.35 15.36
N ALA A 58 -1.65 -16.37 15.89
CA ALA A 58 -1.79 -17.76 15.44
C ALA A 58 -3.17 -18.36 15.77
N GLU A 59 -3.86 -17.85 16.80
CA GLU A 59 -5.19 -18.31 17.19
C GLU A 59 -6.33 -17.62 16.41
N ILE A 60 -6.01 -16.63 15.54
CA ILE A 60 -7.02 -15.95 14.74
C ILE A 60 -7.46 -16.85 13.58
N ASP A 61 -8.69 -17.35 13.64
CA ASP A 61 -9.31 -18.09 12.54
C ASP A 61 -10.02 -17.13 11.58
N VAL A 62 -9.61 -17.12 10.32
CA VAL A 62 -10.20 -16.29 9.27
C VAL A 62 -10.84 -17.19 8.22
N GLN A 63 -12.16 -17.07 8.08
CA GLN A 63 -12.90 -17.81 7.06
C GLN A 63 -13.04 -16.96 5.80
N PHE A 64 -12.56 -17.48 4.67
CA PHE A 64 -12.65 -16.83 3.38
C PHE A 64 -13.65 -17.53 2.45
N GLU A 65 -14.46 -16.74 1.77
CA GLU A 65 -15.15 -17.17 0.56
C GLU A 65 -14.27 -16.89 -0.65
N GLU A 66 -13.89 -17.92 -1.39
CA GLU A 66 -13.01 -17.78 -2.55
C GLU A 66 -13.75 -17.09 -3.71
N LEU A 67 -13.16 -16.01 -4.22
CA LEU A 67 -13.62 -15.30 -5.41
C LEU A 67 -12.74 -15.62 -6.62
N PRO A 68 -13.25 -15.45 -7.86
CA PRO A 68 -12.43 -15.62 -9.05
C PRO A 68 -11.20 -14.71 -9.03
N VAL A 69 -10.01 -15.28 -9.24
CA VAL A 69 -8.73 -14.58 -9.15
C VAL A 69 -8.17 -14.18 -10.52
N ILE A 70 -7.42 -13.10 -10.55
CA ILE A 70 -6.65 -12.65 -11.72
C ILE A 70 -5.17 -12.65 -11.36
N VAL A 71 -4.41 -13.56 -11.96
CA VAL A 71 -2.95 -13.67 -11.78
C VAL A 71 -2.18 -13.28 -13.04
N ASN A 72 -2.86 -13.12 -14.17
CA ASN A 72 -2.25 -12.77 -15.44
C ASN A 72 -2.78 -11.40 -15.90
N MET A 73 -1.88 -10.42 -16.09
CA MET A 73 -2.24 -9.07 -16.50
C MET A 73 -2.92 -9.00 -17.87
N LEU A 74 -2.57 -9.88 -18.81
CA LEU A 74 -3.21 -9.90 -20.14
C LEU A 74 -4.63 -10.48 -20.06
N GLN A 75 -4.86 -11.44 -19.15
CA GLN A 75 -6.20 -11.91 -18.86
C GLN A 75 -7.04 -10.81 -18.20
N GLY A 76 -6.45 -10.06 -17.28
CA GLY A 76 -7.13 -8.97 -16.57
C GLY A 76 -7.64 -7.85 -17.48
N GLN A 77 -7.06 -7.66 -18.67
CA GLN A 77 -7.52 -6.67 -19.66
C GLN A 77 -8.76 -7.09 -20.46
N ARG A 78 -9.15 -8.36 -20.40
CA ARG A 78 -10.29 -8.87 -21.16
C ARG A 78 -11.61 -8.37 -20.57
N SER A 79 -12.59 -8.10 -21.42
CA SER A 79 -13.91 -7.61 -21.00
C SER A 79 -14.74 -8.65 -20.23
N ASP A 80 -14.39 -9.94 -20.33
CA ASP A 80 -15.01 -11.05 -19.59
C ASP A 80 -14.25 -11.42 -18.31
N SER A 81 -13.22 -10.65 -17.94
CA SER A 81 -12.43 -10.89 -16.75
C SER A 81 -13.18 -10.48 -15.49
N PRO A 82 -13.04 -11.21 -14.36
CA PRO A 82 -13.50 -10.75 -13.06
C PRO A 82 -12.92 -9.37 -12.73
N LEU A 83 -13.64 -8.56 -11.96
CA LEU A 83 -13.17 -7.22 -11.55
C LEU A 83 -12.50 -7.30 -10.18
N VAL A 84 -11.30 -6.70 -10.05
CA VAL A 84 -10.62 -6.51 -8.76
C VAL A 84 -11.28 -5.35 -7.99
N HIS A 85 -11.65 -4.27 -8.71
CA HIS A 85 -12.42 -3.15 -8.21
C HIS A 85 -13.69 -3.04 -9.04
N GLU A 86 -14.82 -3.40 -8.45
CA GLU A 86 -16.10 -3.53 -9.15
C GLU A 86 -16.58 -2.19 -9.75
N ASP A 87 -16.33 -1.10 -9.05
CA ASP A 87 -16.70 0.27 -9.43
C ASP A 87 -15.86 0.84 -10.57
N TRP A 88 -14.76 0.20 -10.95
CA TRP A 88 -13.92 0.66 -12.07
C TRP A 88 -14.45 0.25 -13.44
N GLY A 89 -15.24 -0.82 -13.52
CA GLY A 89 -15.78 -1.37 -14.76
C GLY A 89 -14.78 -2.15 -15.62
N ASP A 90 -13.49 -2.08 -15.30
CA ASP A 90 -12.39 -2.85 -15.87
C ASP A 90 -11.23 -2.97 -14.85
N ASN A 91 -10.14 -3.66 -15.21
CA ASN A 91 -8.97 -3.81 -14.34
C ASN A 91 -7.78 -2.90 -14.74
N ILE A 92 -8.04 -1.81 -15.45
CA ILE A 92 -7.02 -0.87 -15.89
C ILE A 92 -7.11 0.38 -15.02
N TYR A 93 -6.09 0.63 -14.20
CA TYR A 93 -6.07 1.79 -13.32
C TYR A 93 -5.54 3.06 -14.01
N LEU A 94 -4.71 2.89 -15.05
CA LEU A 94 -4.14 3.97 -15.84
C LEU A 94 -3.73 3.43 -17.21
N GLU A 95 -4.06 4.19 -18.24
CA GLU A 95 -3.54 4.00 -19.58
C GLU A 95 -2.84 5.29 -20.02
N SER A 96 -1.62 5.17 -20.54
CA SER A 96 -0.87 6.29 -21.10
C SER A 96 -0.20 5.87 -22.40
N SER A 97 -0.29 6.72 -23.41
CA SER A 97 0.39 6.52 -24.70
C SER A 97 1.35 7.68 -24.98
N PHE A 98 2.43 7.33 -25.63
CA PHE A 98 3.41 8.29 -26.14
C PHE A 98 3.53 8.07 -27.63
N ASP A 99 3.01 9.02 -28.41
CA ASP A 99 3.05 8.96 -29.86
C ASP A 99 4.25 9.76 -30.39
N GLY A 100 4.95 9.21 -31.35
CA GLY A 100 6.03 9.87 -32.07
C GLY A 100 6.09 9.39 -33.51
N ASP A 101 6.40 10.28 -34.42
CA ASP A 101 6.63 9.91 -35.84
C ASP A 101 7.98 9.25 -35.99
N LEU A 102 7.97 7.95 -36.23
CA LEU A 102 9.17 7.13 -36.46
C LEU A 102 9.39 6.83 -37.96
N THR A 103 8.67 7.47 -38.88
CA THR A 103 8.69 7.14 -40.31
C THR A 103 10.09 7.29 -40.92
N GLU A 104 10.74 8.42 -40.68
CA GLU A 104 12.11 8.66 -41.19
C GLU A 104 13.14 7.72 -40.55
N ALA A 105 13.04 7.51 -39.20
CA ALA A 105 13.95 6.62 -38.50
C ALA A 105 13.83 5.17 -38.98
N LYS A 106 12.60 4.71 -39.23
CA LYS A 106 12.37 3.37 -39.80
C LYS A 106 12.90 3.25 -41.24
N ALA A 107 12.70 4.27 -42.04
CA ALA A 107 13.19 4.27 -43.44
C ALA A 107 14.73 4.30 -43.52
N ALA A 108 15.39 4.96 -42.58
CA ALA A 108 16.87 5.05 -42.52
C ALA A 108 17.54 3.87 -41.80
N ALA A 109 16.78 3.02 -41.11
CA ALA A 109 17.31 1.92 -40.33
C ALA A 109 17.92 0.82 -41.22
N ALA A 110 19.19 0.52 -41.02
CA ALA A 110 19.88 -0.58 -41.73
C ALA A 110 19.35 -1.96 -41.26
N VAL A 111 18.87 -2.06 -40.01
CA VAL A 111 18.31 -3.29 -39.44
C VAL A 111 17.14 -2.90 -38.51
N THR A 112 16.03 -3.61 -38.64
CA THR A 112 14.89 -3.51 -37.71
C THR A 112 14.74 -4.82 -36.95
N VAL A 113 14.67 -4.74 -35.60
CA VAL A 113 14.46 -5.90 -34.74
C VAL A 113 13.17 -5.70 -33.97
N THR A 114 12.28 -6.69 -34.04
CA THR A 114 11.05 -6.75 -33.24
C THR A 114 11.17 -7.89 -32.23
N LYS A 115 10.98 -7.59 -30.95
CA LYS A 115 11.07 -8.60 -29.90
C LYS A 115 10.08 -8.28 -28.77
N GLU A 116 9.45 -9.32 -28.24
CA GLU A 116 8.66 -9.27 -27.02
C GLU A 116 9.57 -9.50 -25.81
N PHE A 117 9.45 -8.63 -24.79
CA PHE A 117 10.18 -8.78 -23.53
C PHE A 117 9.20 -8.97 -22.38
N ARG A 118 9.52 -9.88 -21.47
CA ARG A 118 8.79 -10.11 -20.23
C ARG A 118 9.72 -9.96 -19.04
N THR A 119 9.30 -9.19 -18.05
CA THR A 119 9.93 -9.13 -16.74
C THR A 119 9.01 -9.76 -15.72
N ASN A 120 9.55 -10.60 -14.85
CA ASN A 120 8.80 -11.15 -13.72
C ASN A 120 8.61 -10.07 -12.66
N ARG A 121 7.58 -10.25 -11.81
CA ARG A 121 7.44 -9.45 -10.59
C ARG A 121 8.67 -9.68 -9.71
N GLN A 122 9.20 -8.59 -9.16
CA GLN A 122 10.35 -8.61 -8.28
C GLN A 122 9.98 -8.03 -6.91
N CYS A 123 10.61 -8.55 -5.86
CA CYS A 123 10.52 -8.04 -4.50
C CYS A 123 11.80 -7.27 -4.16
N MET A 124 11.69 -6.10 -3.56
CA MET A 124 12.83 -5.28 -3.15
C MET A 124 13.60 -5.90 -1.98
N ALA A 125 12.93 -6.62 -1.10
CA ALA A 125 13.47 -7.39 0.02
C ALA A 125 14.70 -6.74 0.71
N PRO A 126 14.59 -5.53 1.29
CA PRO A 126 15.70 -4.96 2.06
C PRO A 126 16.04 -5.87 3.23
N LEU A 127 17.33 -5.98 3.58
CA LEU A 127 17.77 -6.85 4.66
C LEU A 127 17.18 -6.45 6.01
N GLU A 128 17.09 -5.15 6.27
CA GLU A 128 16.29 -4.61 7.38
C GLU A 128 14.82 -4.57 6.98
N GLY A 129 13.94 -5.27 7.71
CA GLY A 129 12.50 -5.16 7.57
C GLY A 129 11.98 -3.76 7.92
N LYS A 130 10.68 -3.51 7.75
CA LYS A 130 10.06 -2.28 8.20
C LYS A 130 9.59 -2.44 9.64
N GLY A 131 9.98 -1.51 10.50
CA GLY A 131 9.55 -1.43 11.89
C GLY A 131 9.13 0.00 12.23
N ALA A 132 8.23 0.12 13.20
CA ALA A 132 7.78 1.42 13.70
C ALA A 132 7.48 1.37 15.20
N VAL A 133 7.60 2.54 15.86
CA VAL A 133 7.17 2.78 17.23
C VAL A 133 6.35 4.06 17.24
N ALA A 134 5.18 4.01 17.88
CA ALA A 134 4.32 5.18 18.01
C ALA A 134 3.92 5.44 19.46
N TYR A 135 3.78 6.71 19.82
CA TYR A 135 3.20 7.14 21.10
C TYR A 135 2.54 8.49 20.98
N TRP A 136 1.61 8.76 21.87
CA TRP A 136 0.99 10.07 22.01
C TRP A 136 1.76 10.91 23.04
N ASP A 137 2.31 12.07 22.61
CA ASP A 137 2.88 13.06 23.51
C ASP A 137 1.74 13.95 24.03
N SER A 138 1.27 13.68 25.24
CA SER A 138 0.15 14.42 25.86
C SER A 138 0.49 15.88 26.17
N ARG A 139 1.78 16.22 26.35
CA ARG A 139 2.22 17.59 26.62
C ARG A 139 2.17 18.47 25.35
N LEU A 140 2.49 17.87 24.20
CA LEU A 140 2.45 18.56 22.90
C LEU A 140 1.15 18.27 22.14
N GLU A 141 0.31 17.38 22.66
CA GLU A 141 -0.87 16.84 21.97
C GLU A 141 -0.51 16.37 20.55
N GLN A 142 0.49 15.54 20.43
CA GLN A 142 1.09 15.16 19.16
C GLN A 142 1.30 13.66 19.09
N LEU A 143 0.91 13.05 17.98
CA LEU A 143 1.30 11.70 17.62
C LEU A 143 2.74 11.70 17.14
N VAL A 144 3.61 10.96 17.82
CA VAL A 144 5.02 10.78 17.44
C VAL A 144 5.23 9.37 16.93
N VAL A 145 5.77 9.25 15.72
CA VAL A 145 6.02 7.97 15.07
C VAL A 145 7.47 7.90 14.61
N TYR A 146 8.20 6.92 15.13
CA TYR A 146 9.49 6.50 14.60
C TYR A 146 9.26 5.36 13.62
N THR A 147 9.73 5.47 12.39
CA THR A 147 9.54 4.43 11.38
C THR A 147 10.69 4.39 10.39
N ALA A 148 11.04 3.16 9.97
CA ALA A 148 12.03 2.94 8.91
C ALA A 148 11.42 3.36 7.56
N THR A 149 11.53 4.64 7.22
CA THR A 149 10.96 5.22 5.99
C THR A 149 11.97 6.05 5.20
N GLN A 150 11.87 6.01 3.87
CA GLN A 150 12.60 6.89 2.96
C GLN A 150 11.94 8.29 2.85
N MET A 151 10.65 8.41 3.22
CA MET A 151 9.79 9.55 2.92
C MET A 151 8.98 10.01 4.15
N PRO A 152 9.64 10.54 5.21
CA PRO A 152 8.95 10.90 6.47
C PRO A 152 7.83 11.91 6.28
N HIS A 153 7.95 12.81 5.31
CA HIS A 153 6.90 13.80 5.04
C HIS A 153 5.65 13.19 4.40
N ILE A 154 5.80 12.17 3.53
CA ILE A 154 4.68 11.44 2.95
C ILE A 154 3.97 10.65 4.04
N VAL A 155 4.72 9.93 4.89
CA VAL A 155 4.16 9.20 6.03
C VAL A 155 3.41 10.16 6.98
N ARG A 156 3.98 11.33 7.30
CA ARG A 156 3.30 12.34 8.13
C ARG A 156 1.97 12.79 7.54
N THR A 157 1.97 13.16 6.27
CA THR A 157 0.76 13.63 5.58
C THR A 157 -0.30 12.53 5.55
N GLY A 158 0.09 11.32 5.17
CA GLY A 158 -0.84 10.20 5.10
C GLY A 158 -1.38 9.77 6.47
N LEU A 159 -0.56 9.76 7.53
CA LEU A 159 -1.03 9.52 8.90
C LEU A 159 -2.05 10.58 9.32
N ALA A 160 -1.77 11.86 9.06
CA ALA A 160 -2.69 12.95 9.37
C ALA A 160 -4.04 12.80 8.65
N GLU A 161 -4.01 12.43 7.37
CA GLU A 161 -5.21 12.19 6.57
C GLU A 161 -6.00 10.97 7.06
N CYS A 162 -5.32 9.83 7.25
CA CYS A 162 -5.98 8.58 7.64
C CYS A 162 -6.54 8.63 9.07
N LEU A 163 -5.82 9.26 10.01
CA LEU A 163 -6.21 9.37 11.42
C LEU A 163 -7.04 10.62 11.72
N ASN A 164 -7.37 11.42 10.71
CA ASN A 164 -8.12 12.67 10.84
C ASN A 164 -7.50 13.68 11.83
N LEU A 165 -6.18 13.82 11.76
CA LEU A 165 -5.39 14.76 12.54
C LEU A 165 -4.92 15.94 11.68
N GLU A 166 -4.67 17.09 12.31
CA GLU A 166 -3.90 18.16 11.67
C GLU A 166 -2.44 17.71 11.47
N GLN A 167 -1.81 18.07 10.36
CA GLN A 167 -0.41 17.71 10.10
C GLN A 167 0.56 18.21 11.18
N ALA A 168 0.25 19.32 11.82
CA ALA A 168 1.03 19.86 12.94
C ALA A 168 0.99 18.96 14.20
N LYS A 169 -0.03 18.11 14.31
CA LYS A 169 -0.21 17.14 15.39
C LYS A 169 0.45 15.79 15.12
N VAL A 170 1.15 15.63 14.00
CA VAL A 170 1.86 14.39 13.64
C VAL A 170 3.33 14.69 13.42
N ARG A 171 4.18 13.99 14.15
CA ARG A 171 5.64 14.05 14.02
C ARG A 171 6.16 12.68 13.59
N VAL A 172 6.82 12.62 12.44
CA VAL A 172 7.46 11.40 11.94
C VAL A 172 8.97 11.57 11.98
N ILE A 173 9.64 10.59 12.55
CA ILE A 173 11.10 10.54 12.71
C ILE A 173 11.58 9.29 11.99
N ALA A 174 12.43 9.48 10.99
CA ALA A 174 13.13 8.39 10.31
C ALA A 174 14.49 8.22 11.00
N PRO A 175 14.76 7.10 11.69
CA PRO A 175 16.10 6.74 12.14
C PRO A 175 16.97 6.33 10.94
N ASP A 176 18.18 5.81 11.20
CA ASP A 176 18.98 5.20 10.15
C ASP A 176 18.23 4.03 9.52
N VAL A 177 18.19 3.99 8.18
CA VAL A 177 17.38 3.03 7.43
C VAL A 177 18.28 2.04 6.69
N GLY A 178 18.15 0.77 7.02
CA GLY A 178 18.93 -0.35 6.48
C GLY A 178 18.48 -0.83 5.11
N GLY A 179 18.38 0.11 4.14
CA GLY A 179 17.92 -0.14 2.78
C GLY A 179 16.40 0.02 2.63
N GLY A 180 15.98 0.58 1.50
CA GLY A 180 14.56 0.80 1.24
C GLY A 180 14.15 0.39 -0.18
N PHE A 181 14.95 0.74 -1.19
CA PHE A 181 14.77 0.37 -2.60
C PHE A 181 13.36 0.68 -3.14
N GLY A 182 12.71 1.73 -2.60
CA GLY A 182 11.34 2.11 -2.91
C GLY A 182 10.28 1.48 -2.00
N TYR A 183 10.52 0.31 -1.41
CA TYR A 183 9.57 -0.36 -0.51
C TYR A 183 9.20 0.48 0.72
N LYS A 184 10.17 1.19 1.30
CA LYS A 184 9.96 2.08 2.45
C LYS A 184 9.59 3.51 2.05
N GLY A 185 9.23 3.75 0.78
CA GLY A 185 8.87 5.06 0.24
C GLY A 185 7.38 5.42 0.30
N ILE A 186 6.57 4.60 0.95
CA ILE A 186 5.11 4.77 1.05
C ILE A 186 4.66 4.69 2.50
N LEU A 187 3.47 5.24 2.78
CA LEU A 187 2.73 4.95 4.01
C LEU A 187 2.22 3.51 3.95
N THR A 188 2.34 2.78 5.06
CA THR A 188 1.83 1.41 5.16
C THR A 188 0.68 1.30 6.15
N PRO A 189 -0.20 0.30 5.99
CA PRO A 189 -1.30 0.05 6.92
C PRO A 189 -0.85 -0.12 8.37
N GLU A 190 0.30 -0.76 8.61
CA GLU A 190 0.87 -0.97 9.94
C GLU A 190 1.17 0.35 10.66
N GLU A 191 1.65 1.36 9.94
CA GLU A 191 1.93 2.68 10.52
C GLU A 191 0.65 3.38 10.98
N ILE A 192 -0.46 3.19 10.24
CA ILE A 192 -1.77 3.73 10.61
C ILE A 192 -2.31 3.01 11.83
N CYS A 193 -2.24 1.66 11.84
CA CYS A 193 -2.66 0.84 12.97
C CYS A 193 -1.92 1.24 14.26
N LEU A 194 -0.59 1.38 14.19
CA LEU A 194 0.21 1.82 15.32
C LEU A 194 -0.13 3.24 15.76
N GLY A 195 -0.33 4.16 14.82
CA GLY A 195 -0.75 5.52 15.13
C GLY A 195 -2.10 5.57 15.84
N TRP A 196 -3.06 4.79 15.38
CA TRP A 196 -4.39 4.66 15.99
C TRP A 196 -4.31 4.07 17.40
N LEU A 197 -3.50 3.02 17.61
CA LEU A 197 -3.31 2.39 18.93
C LEU A 197 -2.62 3.32 19.93
N ALA A 198 -1.82 4.26 19.46
CA ALA A 198 -1.07 5.20 20.31
C ALA A 198 -1.92 6.36 20.82
N MET A 199 -3.08 6.65 20.19
CA MET A 199 -3.98 7.74 20.55
C MET A 199 -5.03 7.34 21.58
#